data_1e3a731f69fdba263fa5a3c95d083d69
#
_entry.id   1e3a731f69fdba263fa5a3c95d083d69
#
_cell.length_a   1.000
_cell.length_b   1.000
_cell.length_c   1.000
_cell.angle_alpha   90.00
_cell.angle_beta   90.00
_cell.angle_gamma   90.00
#
_symmetry.space_group_name_H-M   'P 1'
#
loop_
_entity.id
_entity.type
_entity.pdbx_description
1 polymer ?
#
loop_
_entity_poly.entity_id
_entity_poly.type
_entity_poly.pdbx_seq_one_letter_code
_entity_poly.pdbx_strand_id
1 'polypeptide(L)'
;MQQLNPSEISDLIKQRIDQLEVASQATNEGTIVSVTDGIIRIHGLTEVQYGEMIEFDGGVYGLALNLERDSVGAVVLGDYKQLAEGQTCRCTGRILEVPVGPALQGRVVDSLGNPIDGKGAIETTETDAIEKIAPGVIARQSVDQPVQIGLKAIDAMVPIGRGQRELIIGDRQVGKTAIAVDAIINQKGTGIKCVYVAVGQKASSVASVVRKLEEHGAMEHTIVVAANASDPAAMQYLAPFAGCTMGEYYRDRGEDALIIYDDLSKQAVAYRQISLLLRRPPGREAYPGDVFYLHSRLLERAARVNADYVEQFTGGEVKDQTGSLTALPVIETQAGDVSAFVPTNVISITDGQIFLEADMFNAGVRPAMNAGISVSRVGGAAQTKIIKKLSGGIRTALAQYRELAAFSQFASDLDEATKAQLDHGERVTELMKQKQYAPQSVAEMGVLLYAANEGYLKAVEVEKMADFEAALLSYMHAEHGALMQEIANDGNWNGDREAAFKAGLEAFISTQTW
;
A
#
# COMPACT_ATOMS: atom_id res chain seq x y z
N MET A 1 -54.74 58.79 -6.81
CA MET A 1 -53.92 57.74 -7.47
C MET A 1 -52.96 58.48 -8.36
N GLN A 2 -51.69 58.58 -7.91
CA GLN A 2 -50.64 59.12 -8.76
C GLN A 2 -50.32 58.09 -9.85
N GLN A 3 -50.54 58.44 -11.10
CA GLN A 3 -50.07 57.64 -12.23
C GLN A 3 -48.54 57.73 -12.29
N LEU A 4 -47.88 56.66 -12.03
CA LEU A 4 -46.42 56.53 -12.24
C LEU A 4 -46.09 56.74 -13.72
N ASN A 5 -45.15 57.61 -13.99
CA ASN A 5 -44.72 57.94 -15.33
C ASN A 5 -43.97 56.72 -15.95
N PRO A 6 -44.15 56.39 -17.23
CA PRO A 6 -43.48 55.24 -17.87
C PRO A 6 -41.95 55.26 -17.72
N SER A 7 -41.33 56.41 -17.59
CA SER A 7 -39.88 56.57 -17.32
C SER A 7 -39.49 56.13 -15.91
N GLU A 8 -40.33 56.44 -14.89
CA GLU A 8 -40.08 56.02 -13.49
C GLU A 8 -40.23 54.51 -13.30
N ILE A 9 -41.17 53.87 -14.03
CA ILE A 9 -41.29 52.42 -14.05
C ILE A 9 -40.09 51.76 -14.71
N SER A 10 -39.57 52.35 -15.80
CA SER A 10 -38.37 51.86 -16.48
C SER A 10 -37.12 51.99 -15.61
N ASP A 11 -36.98 53.07 -14.86
CA ASP A 11 -35.84 53.26 -13.94
C ASP A 11 -35.93 52.37 -12.69
N LEU A 12 -37.12 52.12 -12.18
CA LEU A 12 -37.37 51.14 -11.10
C LEU A 12 -37.06 49.71 -11.55
N ILE A 13 -37.41 49.37 -12.78
CA ILE A 13 -37.09 48.06 -13.37
C ILE A 13 -35.57 47.91 -13.59
N LYS A 14 -34.91 48.96 -14.10
CA LYS A 14 -33.44 48.98 -14.23
C LYS A 14 -32.73 48.87 -12.88
N GLN A 15 -33.16 49.65 -11.88
CA GLN A 15 -32.61 49.53 -10.52
C GLN A 15 -32.81 48.13 -9.91
N ARG A 16 -33.92 47.50 -10.16
CA ARG A 16 -34.15 46.11 -9.72
C ARG A 16 -33.33 45.09 -10.50
N ILE A 17 -33.11 45.28 -11.78
CA ILE A 17 -32.23 44.47 -12.62
C ILE A 17 -30.79 44.63 -12.17
N ASP A 18 -30.31 45.85 -11.95
CA ASP A 18 -28.96 46.12 -11.43
C ASP A 18 -28.76 45.55 -10.01
N GLN A 19 -29.78 45.58 -9.17
CA GLN A 19 -29.78 44.92 -7.86
C GLN A 19 -29.81 43.39 -7.97
N LEU A 20 -30.47 42.84 -8.98
CA LEU A 20 -30.43 41.41 -9.29
C LEU A 20 -29.09 40.95 -9.87
N GLU A 21 -28.42 41.76 -10.68
CA GLU A 21 -27.06 41.49 -11.19
C GLU A 21 -25.99 41.52 -10.09
N VAL A 22 -26.17 42.37 -9.08
CA VAL A 22 -25.29 42.41 -7.90
C VAL A 22 -25.60 41.24 -6.93
N ALA A 23 -26.82 40.68 -6.98
CA ALA A 23 -27.19 39.49 -6.22
C ALA A 23 -26.93 38.15 -6.94
N SER A 24 -26.49 38.18 -8.20
CA SER A 24 -26.16 36.97 -8.96
C SER A 24 -24.66 36.65 -8.96
N GLN A 25 -23.98 36.67 -7.86
CA GLN A 25 -23.17 35.53 -7.49
C GLN A 25 -24.20 34.46 -7.09
N ALA A 26 -24.76 33.81 -8.09
CA ALA A 26 -25.59 32.64 -7.88
C ALA A 26 -24.69 31.58 -7.26
N THR A 27 -24.60 31.57 -5.95
CA THR A 27 -24.15 30.40 -5.22
C THR A 27 -25.10 29.29 -5.65
N ASN A 28 -24.55 28.29 -6.33
CA ASN A 28 -25.32 27.15 -6.80
C ASN A 28 -25.84 26.42 -5.55
N GLU A 29 -27.07 26.77 -5.16
CA GLU A 29 -27.69 26.31 -3.92
C GLU A 29 -28.63 25.13 -4.20
N GLY A 30 -28.66 24.19 -3.27
CA GLY A 30 -29.56 23.07 -3.30
C GLY A 30 -30.26 22.87 -1.97
N THR A 31 -31.28 22.02 -1.96
CA THR A 31 -32.03 21.65 -0.77
C THR A 31 -31.92 20.16 -0.53
N ILE A 32 -31.67 19.77 0.72
CA ILE A 32 -31.61 18.38 1.14
C ILE A 32 -33.01 17.76 1.06
N VAL A 33 -33.17 16.73 0.25
CA VAL A 33 -34.42 15.98 0.06
C VAL A 33 -34.51 14.78 1.00
N SER A 34 -33.41 14.11 1.26
CA SER A 34 -33.32 12.98 2.19
C SER A 34 -31.92 12.79 2.73
N VAL A 35 -31.86 12.29 3.98
CA VAL A 35 -30.61 11.90 4.65
C VAL A 35 -30.73 10.43 5.07
N THR A 36 -29.84 9.58 4.62
CA THR A 36 -29.84 8.14 4.94
C THR A 36 -28.41 7.65 5.10
N ASP A 37 -28.02 7.26 6.31
CA ASP A 37 -26.70 6.68 6.62
C ASP A 37 -25.50 7.44 6.03
N GLY A 38 -25.53 8.79 6.12
CA GLY A 38 -24.47 9.65 5.59
C GLY A 38 -24.52 9.87 4.07
N ILE A 39 -25.54 9.36 3.39
CA ILE A 39 -25.85 9.69 2.00
C ILE A 39 -26.96 10.71 1.98
N ILE A 40 -26.77 11.77 1.21
CA ILE A 40 -27.72 12.87 1.06
C ILE A 40 -28.17 12.97 -0.38
N ARG A 41 -29.47 13.08 -0.58
CA ARG A 41 -30.03 13.49 -1.86
C ARG A 41 -30.38 14.98 -1.80
N ILE A 42 -29.94 15.69 -2.80
CA ILE A 42 -30.06 17.14 -2.90
C ILE A 42 -30.80 17.46 -4.18
N HIS A 43 -31.79 18.34 -4.09
CA HIS A 43 -32.44 18.93 -5.25
C HIS A 43 -31.81 20.30 -5.54
N GLY A 44 -31.57 20.59 -6.79
CA GLY A 44 -30.81 21.77 -7.20
C GLY A 44 -29.34 21.44 -7.52
N LEU A 45 -28.41 22.36 -7.23
CA LEU A 45 -26.98 22.22 -7.54
C LEU A 45 -26.72 21.88 -9.01
N THR A 46 -27.31 22.68 -9.92
CA THR A 46 -27.32 22.38 -11.37
C THR A 46 -25.93 22.42 -12.01
N GLU A 47 -24.94 23.06 -11.38
CA GLU A 47 -23.58 23.23 -11.90
C GLU A 47 -22.54 22.40 -11.16
N VAL A 48 -22.96 21.58 -10.20
CA VAL A 48 -22.05 20.73 -9.42
C VAL A 48 -21.31 19.73 -10.31
N GLN A 49 -20.03 19.56 -10.06
CA GLN A 49 -19.20 18.58 -10.75
C GLN A 49 -19.07 17.29 -9.93
N TYR A 50 -18.79 16.18 -10.61
CA TYR A 50 -18.47 14.92 -9.93
C TYR A 50 -17.17 15.10 -9.10
N GLY A 51 -17.22 14.69 -7.83
CA GLY A 51 -16.08 14.85 -6.92
C GLY A 51 -15.93 16.25 -6.31
N GLU A 52 -16.87 17.15 -6.57
CA GLU A 52 -16.87 18.47 -5.95
C GLU A 52 -17.34 18.41 -4.51
N MET A 53 -16.74 19.24 -3.65
CA MET A 53 -17.17 19.43 -2.28
C MET A 53 -18.45 20.25 -2.21
N ILE A 54 -19.40 19.78 -1.42
CA ILE A 54 -20.64 20.46 -1.09
C ILE A 54 -20.58 20.89 0.38
N GLU A 55 -20.86 22.16 0.65
CA GLU A 55 -20.94 22.69 2.00
C GLU A 55 -22.39 22.64 2.50
N PHE A 56 -22.56 22.06 3.68
CA PHE A 56 -23.82 22.02 4.41
C PHE A 56 -23.82 23.00 5.58
N ASP A 57 -24.99 23.33 6.10
CA ASP A 57 -25.09 24.15 7.29
C ASP A 57 -24.34 23.52 8.47
N GLY A 58 -23.69 24.37 9.28
CA GLY A 58 -22.88 23.93 10.43
C GLY A 58 -21.43 23.53 10.09
N GLY A 59 -20.94 23.81 8.87
CA GLY A 59 -19.55 23.55 8.48
C GLY A 59 -19.26 22.07 8.18
N VAL A 60 -20.30 21.32 7.86
CA VAL A 60 -20.18 19.92 7.41
C VAL A 60 -20.00 19.92 5.89
N TYR A 61 -19.12 19.05 5.40
CA TYR A 61 -18.87 18.90 3.98
C TYR A 61 -19.32 17.54 3.46
N GLY A 62 -19.69 17.49 2.20
CA GLY A 62 -19.98 16.26 1.46
C GLY A 62 -19.29 16.24 0.12
N LEU A 63 -19.28 15.07 -0.50
CA LEU A 63 -18.69 14.82 -1.82
C LEU A 63 -19.80 14.41 -2.79
N ALA A 64 -19.92 15.12 -3.92
CA ALA A 64 -20.86 14.79 -4.99
C ALA A 64 -20.42 13.53 -5.73
N LEU A 65 -21.17 12.44 -5.64
CA LEU A 65 -20.81 11.14 -6.25
C LEU A 65 -21.83 10.64 -7.28
N ASN A 66 -23.05 11.17 -7.28
CA ASN A 66 -24.06 10.79 -8.25
C ASN A 66 -24.77 12.03 -8.79
N LEU A 67 -24.66 12.26 -10.09
CA LEU A 67 -25.28 13.40 -10.75
C LEU A 67 -26.43 12.89 -11.61
N GLU A 68 -27.65 13.14 -11.16
CA GLU A 68 -28.88 12.85 -11.88
C GLU A 68 -29.49 14.14 -12.44
N ARG A 69 -30.45 14.00 -13.32
CA ARG A 69 -31.08 15.16 -13.98
C ARG A 69 -31.68 16.17 -12.99
N ASP A 70 -32.35 15.67 -11.95
CA ASP A 70 -33.13 16.48 -11.02
C ASP A 70 -32.59 16.38 -9.57
N SER A 71 -31.51 15.62 -9.33
CA SER A 71 -30.95 15.44 -8.00
C SER A 71 -29.48 15.11 -8.01
N VAL A 72 -28.81 15.44 -6.92
CA VAL A 72 -27.41 15.10 -6.66
C VAL A 72 -27.35 14.16 -5.46
N GLY A 73 -26.67 13.04 -5.62
CA GLY A 73 -26.32 12.15 -4.52
C GLY A 73 -24.96 12.51 -3.97
N ALA A 74 -24.90 12.91 -2.72
CA ALA A 74 -23.66 13.25 -2.03
C ALA A 74 -23.41 12.33 -0.83
N VAL A 75 -22.14 12.11 -0.50
CA VAL A 75 -21.72 11.41 0.71
C VAL A 75 -21.14 12.40 1.70
N VAL A 76 -21.55 12.34 2.97
CA VAL A 76 -21.05 13.25 4.01
C VAL A 76 -19.67 12.84 4.49
N LEU A 77 -18.80 13.82 4.62
CA LEU A 77 -17.42 13.66 5.11
C LEU A 77 -17.37 13.98 6.62
N GLY A 78 -17.92 13.09 7.44
CA GLY A 78 -17.96 13.28 8.89
C GLY A 78 -19.30 12.93 9.53
N ASP A 79 -19.62 13.58 10.65
CA ASP A 79 -20.88 13.34 11.38
C ASP A 79 -22.05 14.02 10.67
N TYR A 80 -23.03 13.23 10.26
CA TYR A 80 -24.22 13.69 9.53
C TYR A 80 -25.47 13.84 10.42
N LYS A 81 -25.36 13.61 11.73
CA LYS A 81 -26.51 13.59 12.64
C LYS A 81 -27.22 14.93 12.77
N GLN A 82 -26.55 16.02 12.43
CA GLN A 82 -27.09 17.38 12.48
C GLN A 82 -27.80 17.80 11.18
N LEU A 83 -27.67 16.99 10.11
CA LEU A 83 -28.26 17.30 8.81
C LEU A 83 -29.68 16.77 8.74
N ALA A 84 -30.61 17.62 8.26
CA ALA A 84 -32.00 17.31 8.16
C ALA A 84 -32.56 17.69 6.77
N GLU A 85 -33.68 17.05 6.41
CA GLU A 85 -34.46 17.39 5.21
C GLU A 85 -34.90 18.85 5.24
N GLY A 86 -34.85 19.52 4.11
CA GLY A 86 -35.20 20.92 3.94
C GLY A 86 -34.08 21.92 4.23
N GLN A 87 -32.95 21.50 4.76
CA GLN A 87 -31.77 22.37 4.91
C GLN A 87 -31.15 22.71 3.56
N THR A 88 -30.51 23.87 3.51
CA THR A 88 -29.77 24.34 2.31
C THR A 88 -28.34 23.81 2.28
N CYS A 89 -27.79 23.68 1.07
CA CYS A 89 -26.39 23.38 0.85
C CYS A 89 -25.88 24.12 -0.38
N ARG A 90 -24.56 24.22 -0.51
CA ARG A 90 -23.90 25.01 -1.55
C ARG A 90 -22.77 24.26 -2.22
N CYS A 91 -22.61 24.46 -3.51
CA CYS A 91 -21.39 24.08 -4.21
C CYS A 91 -20.23 24.96 -3.73
N THR A 92 -19.08 24.35 -3.51
CA THR A 92 -17.87 25.10 -3.11
C THR A 92 -17.00 25.50 -4.29
N GLY A 93 -17.22 24.95 -5.47
CA GLY A 93 -16.32 25.08 -6.62
C GLY A 93 -14.94 24.42 -6.41
N ARG A 94 -14.79 23.63 -5.34
CA ARG A 94 -13.51 23.03 -4.95
C ARG A 94 -13.58 21.52 -5.01
N ILE A 95 -12.54 20.93 -5.59
CA ILE A 95 -12.31 19.48 -5.53
C ILE A 95 -11.72 19.14 -4.15
N LEU A 96 -12.01 17.95 -3.65
CA LEU A 96 -11.50 17.50 -2.36
C LEU A 96 -9.98 17.36 -2.39
N GLU A 97 -9.32 18.05 -1.48
CA GLU A 97 -7.86 18.05 -1.29
C GLU A 97 -7.48 17.57 0.10
N VAL A 98 -6.27 17.08 0.23
CA VAL A 98 -5.66 16.72 1.53
C VAL A 98 -4.32 17.41 1.70
N PRO A 99 -3.90 17.66 2.95
CA PRO A 99 -2.56 18.15 3.24
C PRO A 99 -1.52 17.13 2.78
N VAL A 100 -0.39 17.62 2.28
CA VAL A 100 0.74 16.82 1.82
C VAL A 100 2.04 17.41 2.35
N GLY A 101 3.13 16.66 2.23
CA GLY A 101 4.47 17.13 2.54
C GLY A 101 5.09 16.56 3.81
N PRO A 102 6.32 16.97 4.12
CA PRO A 102 7.13 16.40 5.21
C PRO A 102 6.53 16.56 6.61
N ALA A 103 5.68 17.58 6.82
CA ALA A 103 5.01 17.81 8.10
C ALA A 103 4.09 16.66 8.55
N LEU A 104 3.70 15.78 7.61
CA LEU A 104 2.89 14.59 7.89
C LEU A 104 3.71 13.39 8.36
N GLN A 105 5.04 13.41 8.21
CA GLN A 105 5.89 12.30 8.67
C GLN A 105 5.82 12.16 10.19
N GLY A 106 5.72 10.94 10.67
CA GLY A 106 5.57 10.64 12.09
C GLY A 106 4.17 10.87 12.65
N ARG A 107 3.19 11.23 11.80
CA ARG A 107 1.83 11.57 12.21
C ARG A 107 0.83 10.47 11.83
N VAL A 108 -0.24 10.42 12.62
CA VAL A 108 -1.42 9.60 12.32
C VAL A 108 -2.58 10.54 12.00
N VAL A 109 -3.14 10.39 10.82
CA VAL A 109 -4.20 11.26 10.29
C VAL A 109 -5.42 10.46 9.85
N ASP A 110 -6.56 11.13 9.76
CA ASP A 110 -7.77 10.58 9.13
C ASP A 110 -7.72 10.67 7.59
N SER A 111 -8.80 10.28 6.91
CA SER A 111 -8.90 10.30 5.45
C SER A 111 -8.93 11.71 4.84
N LEU A 112 -9.09 12.75 5.64
CA LEU A 112 -9.05 14.16 5.23
C LEU A 112 -7.72 14.83 5.60
N GLY A 113 -6.80 14.08 6.23
CA GLY A 113 -5.51 14.58 6.68
C GLY A 113 -5.54 15.29 8.04
N ASN A 114 -6.66 15.21 8.78
CA ASN A 114 -6.71 15.75 10.13
C ASN A 114 -5.95 14.85 11.11
N PRO A 115 -5.12 15.42 12.01
CA PRO A 115 -4.38 14.63 12.99
C PRO A 115 -5.30 13.98 14.01
N ILE A 116 -5.09 12.68 14.25
CA ILE A 116 -5.82 11.88 15.25
C ILE A 116 -4.90 11.26 16.30
N ASP A 117 -3.63 11.65 16.31
CA ASP A 117 -2.57 11.14 17.19
C ASP A 117 -2.40 11.92 18.50
N GLY A 118 -3.17 12.99 18.71
CA GLY A 118 -3.07 13.84 19.89
C GLY A 118 -1.82 14.72 19.93
N LYS A 119 -1.01 14.77 18.87
CA LYS A 119 0.25 15.55 18.80
C LYS A 119 0.03 17.01 18.33
N GLY A 120 -1.22 17.50 18.30
CA GLY A 120 -1.57 18.86 17.87
C GLY A 120 -1.74 19.00 16.36
N ALA A 121 -2.00 20.22 15.90
CA ALA A 121 -2.21 20.54 14.50
C ALA A 121 -0.97 20.24 13.64
N ILE A 122 -1.19 19.95 12.36
CA ILE A 122 -0.12 19.78 11.37
C ILE A 122 0.05 21.12 10.65
N GLU A 123 1.22 21.70 10.79
CA GLU A 123 1.55 22.98 10.13
C GLU A 123 2.04 22.71 8.70
N THR A 124 1.14 22.69 7.75
CA THR A 124 1.44 22.65 6.33
C THR A 124 0.49 23.56 5.56
N THR A 125 1.02 24.23 4.54
CA THR A 125 0.23 25.03 3.58
C THR A 125 0.05 24.30 2.25
N GLU A 126 0.74 23.15 2.08
CA GLU A 126 0.67 22.37 0.85
C GLU A 126 -0.50 21.41 0.91
N THR A 127 -1.37 21.50 -0.09
CA THR A 127 -2.49 20.59 -0.31
C THR A 127 -2.45 20.03 -1.72
N ASP A 128 -3.06 18.88 -1.94
CA ASP A 128 -3.15 18.29 -3.26
C ASP A 128 -4.45 17.48 -3.39
N ALA A 129 -4.96 17.38 -4.62
CA ALA A 129 -6.22 16.72 -4.90
C ALA A 129 -6.17 15.23 -4.56
N ILE A 130 -7.22 14.72 -3.91
CA ILE A 130 -7.34 13.30 -3.55
C ILE A 130 -7.44 12.41 -4.80
N GLU A 131 -8.22 12.84 -5.79
CA GLU A 131 -8.38 12.12 -7.05
C GLU A 131 -7.54 12.78 -8.14
N LYS A 132 -6.54 12.04 -8.64
CA LYS A 132 -5.63 12.49 -9.71
C LYS A 132 -5.51 11.41 -10.78
N ILE A 133 -5.21 11.86 -11.99
CA ILE A 133 -4.90 10.98 -13.10
C ILE A 133 -3.49 10.39 -12.90
N ALA A 134 -3.36 9.08 -13.09
CA ALA A 134 -2.07 8.40 -13.02
C ALA A 134 -1.09 8.93 -14.08
N PRO A 135 0.24 8.86 -13.81
CA PRO A 135 1.24 9.22 -14.80
C PRO A 135 1.05 8.46 -16.13
N GLY A 136 1.08 9.18 -17.24
CA GLY A 136 0.96 8.60 -18.58
C GLY A 136 2.16 7.73 -18.97
N VAL A 137 2.05 7.04 -20.10
CA VAL A 137 3.09 6.10 -20.57
C VAL A 137 4.45 6.78 -20.76
N ILE A 138 4.47 8.00 -21.29
CA ILE A 138 5.72 8.75 -21.56
C ILE A 138 6.43 9.16 -20.28
N ALA A 139 5.67 9.43 -19.20
CA ALA A 139 6.21 9.81 -17.89
C ALA A 139 6.82 8.65 -17.11
N ARG A 140 6.55 7.40 -17.52
CA ARG A 140 6.99 6.21 -16.78
C ARG A 140 8.38 5.77 -17.19
N GLN A 141 9.08 5.19 -16.23
CA GLN A 141 10.37 4.52 -16.41
C GLN A 141 10.29 3.06 -15.99
N SER A 142 11.16 2.22 -16.53
CA SER A 142 11.27 0.81 -16.15
C SER A 142 11.61 0.64 -14.68
N VAL A 143 11.04 -0.38 -14.05
CA VAL A 143 11.31 -0.76 -12.66
C VAL A 143 12.56 -1.63 -12.64
N ASP A 144 13.68 -1.08 -12.18
CA ASP A 144 15.00 -1.72 -12.18
C ASP A 144 15.77 -1.54 -10.85
N GLN A 145 15.13 -0.93 -9.85
CA GLN A 145 15.72 -0.74 -8.52
C GLN A 145 14.89 -1.49 -7.48
N PRO A 146 15.53 -2.22 -6.53
CA PRO A 146 14.82 -2.99 -5.52
C PRO A 146 14.19 -2.10 -4.43
N VAL A 147 13.05 -2.56 -3.93
CA VAL A 147 12.57 -2.25 -2.58
C VAL A 147 12.85 -3.47 -1.73
N GLN A 148 13.80 -3.38 -0.82
CA GLN A 148 14.13 -4.48 0.08
C GLN A 148 13.06 -4.57 1.17
N ILE A 149 12.37 -5.70 1.24
CA ILE A 149 11.35 -5.95 2.26
C ILE A 149 12.01 -6.43 3.57
N GLY A 150 13.20 -7.01 3.47
CA GLY A 150 13.93 -7.56 4.60
C GLY A 150 13.46 -8.96 5.00
N LEU A 151 12.60 -9.58 4.21
CA LEU A 151 12.14 -10.95 4.40
C LEU A 151 12.77 -11.87 3.36
N LYS A 152 13.58 -12.84 3.81
CA LYS A 152 14.32 -13.78 2.95
C LYS A 152 13.45 -14.40 1.86
N ALA A 153 12.28 -14.88 2.24
CA ALA A 153 11.36 -15.54 1.34
C ALA A 153 10.85 -14.60 0.22
N ILE A 154 10.60 -13.35 0.53
CA ILE A 154 10.09 -12.37 -0.43
C ILE A 154 11.21 -11.85 -1.32
N ASP A 155 12.27 -11.32 -0.74
CA ASP A 155 13.36 -10.68 -1.49
C ASP A 155 14.11 -11.67 -2.41
N ALA A 156 14.19 -12.96 -2.01
CA ALA A 156 14.76 -14.00 -2.83
C ALA A 156 13.83 -14.53 -3.93
N MET A 157 12.52 -14.69 -3.66
CA MET A 157 11.61 -15.40 -4.55
C MET A 157 10.60 -14.53 -5.27
N VAL A 158 10.14 -13.45 -4.65
CA VAL A 158 9.13 -12.53 -5.19
C VAL A 158 9.59 -11.09 -4.99
N PRO A 159 10.70 -10.68 -5.63
CA PRO A 159 11.31 -9.38 -5.41
C PRO A 159 10.40 -8.25 -5.87
N ILE A 160 10.44 -7.15 -5.12
CA ILE A 160 9.64 -5.95 -5.37
C ILE A 160 10.54 -4.81 -5.78
N GLY A 161 10.17 -4.11 -6.86
CA GLY A 161 10.91 -2.96 -7.37
C GLY A 161 10.23 -1.63 -7.07
N ARG A 162 11.02 -0.55 -7.08
CA ARG A 162 10.52 0.82 -6.88
C ARG A 162 9.59 1.23 -8.01
N GLY A 163 8.32 1.49 -7.65
CA GLY A 163 7.25 1.80 -8.59
C GLY A 163 6.39 0.60 -8.99
N GLN A 164 6.65 -0.60 -8.45
CA GLN A 164 5.85 -1.80 -8.67
C GLN A 164 4.61 -1.83 -7.79
N ARG A 165 3.58 -2.54 -8.24
CA ARG A 165 2.38 -2.88 -7.47
C ARG A 165 2.40 -4.37 -7.17
N GLU A 166 2.68 -4.75 -5.95
CA GLU A 166 2.73 -6.15 -5.54
C GLU A 166 1.62 -6.45 -4.52
N LEU A 167 0.73 -7.36 -4.86
CA LEU A 167 -0.41 -7.71 -4.04
C LEU A 167 0.00 -8.66 -2.90
N ILE A 168 -0.42 -8.37 -1.68
CA ILE A 168 -0.37 -9.30 -0.55
C ILE A 168 -1.76 -9.88 -0.34
N ILE A 169 -1.94 -11.17 -0.58
CA ILE A 169 -3.25 -11.82 -0.58
C ILE A 169 -3.25 -13.07 0.31
N GLY A 170 -4.33 -13.30 1.02
CA GLY A 170 -4.53 -14.49 1.86
C GLY A 170 -5.65 -14.31 2.87
N ASP A 171 -5.96 -15.37 3.58
CA ASP A 171 -7.03 -15.39 4.58
C ASP A 171 -6.75 -14.49 5.78
N ARG A 172 -7.71 -14.38 6.68
CA ARG A 172 -7.56 -13.64 7.93
C ARG A 172 -6.43 -14.22 8.79
N GLN A 173 -5.64 -13.34 9.43
CA GLN A 173 -4.61 -13.69 10.41
C GLN A 173 -3.46 -14.58 9.89
N VAL A 174 -3.20 -14.62 8.59
CA VAL A 174 -2.07 -15.36 7.99
C VAL A 174 -0.77 -14.55 7.91
N GLY A 175 -0.75 -13.33 8.46
CA GLY A 175 0.47 -12.51 8.54
C GLY A 175 0.59 -11.39 7.49
N LYS A 176 -0.47 -11.03 6.76
CA LYS A 176 -0.45 -9.95 5.75
C LYS A 176 0.07 -8.62 6.30
N THR A 177 -0.52 -8.16 7.40
CA THR A 177 -0.11 -6.92 8.09
C THR A 177 1.32 -7.00 8.63
N ALA A 178 1.78 -8.18 9.08
CA ALA A 178 3.15 -8.35 9.56
C ALA A 178 4.17 -8.11 8.44
N ILE A 179 3.95 -8.66 7.25
CA ILE A 179 4.80 -8.40 6.06
C ILE A 179 4.80 -6.91 5.73
N ALA A 180 3.65 -6.25 5.78
CA ALA A 180 3.52 -4.83 5.50
C ALA A 180 4.31 -3.98 6.51
N VAL A 181 4.26 -4.32 7.80
CA VAL A 181 5.01 -3.62 8.85
C VAL A 181 6.52 -3.88 8.71
N ASP A 182 6.93 -5.11 8.45
CA ASP A 182 8.34 -5.45 8.18
C ASP A 182 8.89 -4.67 6.98
N ALA A 183 8.10 -4.53 5.91
CA ALA A 183 8.47 -3.72 4.75
C ALA A 183 8.76 -2.26 5.12
N ILE A 184 7.94 -1.66 5.99
CA ILE A 184 8.14 -0.28 6.47
C ILE A 184 9.38 -0.18 7.37
N ILE A 185 9.53 -1.10 8.32
CA ILE A 185 10.66 -1.11 9.25
C ILE A 185 11.98 -1.17 8.48
N ASN A 186 12.03 -1.99 7.44
CA ASN A 186 13.24 -2.17 6.63
C ASN A 186 13.60 -0.94 5.78
N GLN A 187 12.71 0.04 5.62
CA GLN A 187 13.02 1.27 4.88
C GLN A 187 13.79 2.30 5.71
N LYS A 188 14.03 2.04 7.00
CA LYS A 188 14.83 2.95 7.84
C LYS A 188 16.22 3.16 7.25
N GLY A 189 16.57 4.42 7.00
CA GLY A 189 17.87 4.80 6.42
C GLY A 189 18.01 4.61 4.90
N THR A 190 16.99 4.11 4.19
CA THR A 190 17.03 3.93 2.73
C THR A 190 16.65 5.19 1.95
N GLY A 191 16.06 6.19 2.62
CA GLY A 191 15.48 7.38 2.01
C GLY A 191 14.04 7.21 1.52
N ILE A 192 13.50 5.98 1.48
CA ILE A 192 12.13 5.71 1.06
C ILE A 192 11.15 6.19 2.14
N LYS A 193 10.18 7.02 1.75
CA LYS A 193 9.10 7.48 2.61
C LYS A 193 7.95 6.47 2.57
N CYS A 194 7.36 6.20 3.72
CA CYS A 194 6.32 5.19 3.82
C CYS A 194 4.96 5.82 4.14
N VAL A 195 3.90 5.25 3.56
CA VAL A 195 2.52 5.58 3.89
C VAL A 195 1.79 4.28 4.23
N TYR A 196 1.29 4.17 5.45
CA TYR A 196 0.47 3.03 5.86
C TYR A 196 -1.00 3.46 5.94
N VAL A 197 -1.83 2.87 5.11
CA VAL A 197 -3.27 3.18 5.06
C VAL A 197 -4.06 2.04 5.68
N ALA A 198 -4.63 2.28 6.86
CA ALA A 198 -5.53 1.35 7.55
C ALA A 198 -6.98 1.62 7.14
N VAL A 199 -7.64 0.63 6.53
CA VAL A 199 -9.01 0.76 6.06
C VAL A 199 -9.93 -0.21 6.79
N GLY A 200 -10.94 0.30 7.47
CA GLY A 200 -11.96 -0.51 8.14
C GLY A 200 -11.42 -1.44 9.22
N GLN A 201 -10.28 -1.12 9.81
CA GLN A 201 -9.66 -1.87 10.89
C GLN A 201 -10.18 -1.41 12.25
N LYS A 202 -10.03 -2.27 13.27
CA LYS A 202 -10.28 -1.87 14.66
C LYS A 202 -9.23 -0.84 15.09
N ALA A 203 -9.64 0.19 15.80
CA ALA A 203 -8.73 1.21 16.33
C ALA A 203 -7.58 0.61 17.17
N SER A 204 -7.85 -0.46 17.92
CA SER A 204 -6.82 -1.20 18.68
C SER A 204 -5.76 -1.85 17.78
N SER A 205 -6.16 -2.34 16.60
CA SER A 205 -5.22 -2.91 15.61
C SER A 205 -4.33 -1.84 15.01
N VAL A 206 -4.90 -0.69 14.65
CA VAL A 206 -4.15 0.47 14.15
C VAL A 206 -3.16 0.97 15.20
N ALA A 207 -3.60 1.13 16.45
CA ALA A 207 -2.75 1.52 17.57
C ALA A 207 -1.59 0.53 17.79
N SER A 208 -1.83 -0.78 17.61
CA SER A 208 -0.78 -1.79 17.71
C SER A 208 0.27 -1.66 16.60
N VAL A 209 -0.15 -1.38 15.36
CA VAL A 209 0.76 -1.14 14.22
C VAL A 209 1.61 0.12 14.49
N VAL A 210 0.97 1.23 14.87
CA VAL A 210 1.67 2.49 15.18
C VAL A 210 2.73 2.26 16.26
N ARG A 211 2.37 1.57 17.36
CA ARG A 211 3.30 1.24 18.43
C ARG A 211 4.50 0.42 17.93
N LYS A 212 4.25 -0.58 17.07
CA LYS A 212 5.33 -1.39 16.48
C LYS A 212 6.27 -0.54 15.61
N LEU A 213 5.74 0.36 14.82
CA LEU A 213 6.54 1.29 14.03
C LEU A 213 7.35 2.24 14.92
N GLU A 214 6.77 2.74 16.01
CA GLU A 214 7.47 3.58 17.01
C GLU A 214 8.60 2.81 17.72
N GLU A 215 8.34 1.58 18.19
CA GLU A 215 9.33 0.72 18.86
C GLU A 215 10.57 0.47 17.98
N HIS A 216 10.41 0.43 16.66
CA HIS A 216 11.52 0.23 15.72
C HIS A 216 12.07 1.54 15.12
N GLY A 217 11.56 2.69 15.54
CA GLY A 217 11.94 4.01 15.01
C GLY A 217 11.54 4.20 13.54
N ALA A 218 10.53 3.48 13.07
CA ALA A 218 10.05 3.55 11.69
C ALA A 218 8.99 4.64 11.47
N MET A 219 8.41 5.21 12.53
CA MET A 219 7.47 6.33 12.42
C MET A 219 8.12 7.59 11.85
N GLU A 220 9.43 7.80 12.04
CA GLU A 220 10.13 8.98 11.54
C GLU A 220 10.03 9.18 10.02
N HIS A 221 9.89 8.09 9.27
CA HIS A 221 9.73 8.10 7.81
C HIS A 221 8.36 7.61 7.34
N THR A 222 7.38 7.53 8.24
CA THR A 222 6.06 6.94 7.95
C THR A 222 4.93 7.92 8.24
N ILE A 223 3.96 7.97 7.33
CA ILE A 223 2.66 8.62 7.51
C ILE A 223 1.63 7.50 7.71
N VAL A 224 0.79 7.60 8.73
CA VAL A 224 -0.31 6.65 8.94
C VAL A 224 -1.63 7.34 8.64
N VAL A 225 -2.39 6.80 7.69
CA VAL A 225 -3.75 7.26 7.36
C VAL A 225 -4.73 6.20 7.86
N ALA A 226 -5.63 6.57 8.76
CA ALA A 226 -6.55 5.62 9.38
C ALA A 226 -8.01 6.00 9.16
N ALA A 227 -8.77 5.04 8.61
CA ALA A 227 -10.23 5.03 8.63
C ALA A 227 -10.67 3.76 9.34
N ASN A 228 -11.13 3.90 10.58
CA ASN A 228 -11.49 2.77 11.43
C ASN A 228 -12.80 2.11 11.00
N ALA A 229 -13.07 0.92 11.51
CA ALA A 229 -14.31 0.19 11.23
C ALA A 229 -15.58 0.90 11.74
N SER A 230 -15.44 1.82 12.72
CA SER A 230 -16.51 2.66 13.23
C SER A 230 -16.75 3.93 12.44
N ASP A 231 -15.83 4.28 11.54
CA ASP A 231 -15.94 5.52 10.76
C ASP A 231 -16.90 5.33 9.59
N PRO A 232 -17.53 6.41 9.11
CA PRO A 232 -18.45 6.35 7.98
C PRO A 232 -17.82 5.69 6.74
N ALA A 233 -18.63 5.01 5.93
CA ALA A 233 -18.17 4.36 4.71
C ALA A 233 -17.41 5.31 3.75
N ALA A 234 -17.78 6.59 3.74
CA ALA A 234 -17.10 7.62 2.99
C ALA A 234 -15.62 7.76 3.38
N MET A 235 -15.33 7.76 4.67
CA MET A 235 -13.96 7.87 5.17
C MET A 235 -13.13 6.64 4.81
N GLN A 236 -13.72 5.45 4.89
CA GLN A 236 -13.07 4.19 4.49
C GLN A 236 -12.82 4.12 2.96
N TYR A 237 -13.74 4.69 2.18
CA TYR A 237 -13.57 4.81 0.73
C TYR A 237 -12.44 5.76 0.35
N LEU A 238 -12.33 6.93 1.02
CA LEU A 238 -11.37 7.97 0.70
C LEU A 238 -9.95 7.68 1.20
N ALA A 239 -9.79 6.97 2.31
CA ALA A 239 -8.48 6.75 2.94
C ALA A 239 -7.37 6.27 1.98
N PRO A 240 -7.59 5.27 1.09
CA PRO A 240 -6.58 4.85 0.13
C PRO A 240 -6.18 5.93 -0.87
N PHE A 241 -7.13 6.74 -1.32
CA PHE A 241 -6.85 7.85 -2.25
C PHE A 241 -6.08 8.98 -1.56
N ALA A 242 -6.46 9.33 -0.33
CA ALA A 242 -5.75 10.32 0.48
C ALA A 242 -4.30 9.90 0.74
N GLY A 243 -4.08 8.65 1.18
CA GLY A 243 -2.74 8.11 1.37
C GLY A 243 -1.92 8.08 0.08
N CYS A 244 -2.56 7.74 -1.04
CA CYS A 244 -1.92 7.76 -2.36
C CYS A 244 -1.41 9.16 -2.71
N THR A 245 -2.23 10.20 -2.53
CA THR A 245 -1.84 11.59 -2.77
C THR A 245 -0.66 12.01 -1.88
N MET A 246 -0.64 11.60 -0.61
CA MET A 246 0.48 11.85 0.29
C MET A 246 1.77 11.17 -0.18
N GLY A 247 1.68 9.95 -0.73
CA GLY A 247 2.81 9.22 -1.31
C GLY A 247 3.30 9.82 -2.63
N GLU A 248 2.39 10.28 -3.48
CA GLU A 248 2.70 10.93 -4.76
C GLU A 248 3.48 12.23 -4.59
N TYR A 249 3.27 12.93 -3.48
CA TYR A 249 4.04 14.12 -3.15
C TYR A 249 5.55 13.91 -3.28
N TYR A 250 6.04 12.77 -2.79
CA TYR A 250 7.46 12.40 -2.86
C TYR A 250 7.85 11.93 -4.27
N ARG A 251 7.05 11.05 -4.88
CA ARG A 251 7.29 10.58 -6.24
C ARG A 251 7.46 11.73 -7.23
N ASP A 252 6.54 12.67 -7.20
CA ASP A 252 6.49 13.78 -8.17
C ASP A 252 7.63 14.80 -7.95
N ARG A 253 8.34 14.72 -6.83
CA ARG A 253 9.52 15.52 -6.50
C ARG A 253 10.85 14.76 -6.62
N GLY A 254 10.83 13.58 -7.24
CA GLY A 254 12.05 12.80 -7.48
C GLY A 254 12.54 11.99 -6.28
N GLU A 255 11.65 11.75 -5.31
CA GLU A 255 11.90 10.88 -4.18
C GLU A 255 11.18 9.53 -4.34
N ASP A 256 11.51 8.58 -3.49
CA ASP A 256 10.88 7.26 -3.48
C ASP A 256 9.92 7.13 -2.30
N ALA A 257 8.74 6.57 -2.57
CA ALA A 257 7.75 6.27 -1.56
C ALA A 257 7.22 4.84 -1.67
N LEU A 258 6.85 4.28 -0.53
CA LEU A 258 6.18 2.98 -0.38
C LEU A 258 4.82 3.19 0.27
N ILE A 259 3.76 2.74 -0.38
CA ILE A 259 2.42 2.80 0.20
C ILE A 259 1.83 1.41 0.40
N ILE A 260 1.22 1.22 1.56
CA ILE A 260 0.54 -0.01 1.94
C ILE A 260 -0.94 0.29 2.13
N TYR A 261 -1.80 -0.48 1.49
CA TYR A 261 -3.25 -0.38 1.65
C TYR A 261 -3.77 -1.61 2.42
N ASP A 262 -4.00 -1.48 3.70
CA ASP A 262 -4.43 -2.58 4.57
C ASP A 262 -5.87 -2.36 5.08
N ASP A 263 -6.92 -2.81 4.41
CA ASP A 263 -6.94 -3.57 3.15
C ASP A 263 -7.96 -3.00 2.14
N LEU A 264 -7.73 -3.26 0.87
CA LEU A 264 -8.62 -2.83 -0.21
C LEU A 264 -9.93 -3.63 -0.29
N SER A 265 -10.01 -4.82 0.33
CA SER A 265 -11.27 -5.55 0.45
C SER A 265 -12.32 -4.74 1.22
N LYS A 266 -11.90 -4.07 2.30
CA LYS A 266 -12.78 -3.20 3.09
C LYS A 266 -13.13 -1.92 2.36
N GLN A 267 -12.20 -1.34 1.59
CA GLN A 267 -12.53 -0.22 0.71
C GLN A 267 -13.63 -0.59 -0.28
N ALA A 268 -13.53 -1.77 -0.91
CA ALA A 268 -14.56 -2.26 -1.83
C ALA A 268 -15.91 -2.44 -1.15
N VAL A 269 -15.93 -2.96 0.09
CA VAL A 269 -17.16 -3.10 0.89
C VAL A 269 -17.77 -1.73 1.21
N ALA A 270 -16.96 -0.76 1.61
CA ALA A 270 -17.43 0.62 1.86
C ALA A 270 -18.01 1.25 0.58
N TYR A 271 -17.34 1.08 -0.56
CA TYR A 271 -17.83 1.56 -1.85
C TYR A 271 -19.11 0.87 -2.30
N ARG A 272 -19.26 -0.44 -2.04
CA ARG A 272 -20.51 -1.17 -2.27
C ARG A 272 -21.65 -0.59 -1.43
N GLN A 273 -21.42 -0.32 -0.14
CA GLN A 273 -22.40 0.31 0.75
C GLN A 273 -22.85 1.67 0.21
N ILE A 274 -21.92 2.55 -0.12
CA ILE A 274 -22.21 3.88 -0.70
C ILE A 274 -23.02 3.74 -1.98
N SER A 275 -22.61 2.84 -2.88
CA SER A 275 -23.26 2.63 -4.18
C SER A 275 -24.70 2.12 -4.05
N LEU A 276 -24.94 1.19 -3.12
CA LEU A 276 -26.30 0.69 -2.84
C LEU A 276 -27.21 1.77 -2.25
N LEU A 277 -26.71 2.59 -1.34
CA LEU A 277 -27.46 3.72 -0.76
C LEU A 277 -27.75 4.81 -1.81
N LEU A 278 -26.82 5.04 -2.75
CA LEU A 278 -27.03 5.88 -3.93
C LEU A 278 -27.93 5.24 -4.99
N ARG A 279 -28.47 4.04 -4.74
CA ARG A 279 -29.32 3.26 -5.66
C ARG A 279 -28.69 2.94 -7.01
N ARG A 280 -27.37 2.84 -7.08
CA ARG A 280 -26.68 2.34 -8.26
C ARG A 280 -26.99 0.85 -8.45
N PRO A 281 -27.19 0.38 -9.70
CA PRO A 281 -27.52 -1.03 -9.94
C PRO A 281 -26.38 -1.95 -9.47
N PRO A 282 -26.66 -2.97 -8.65
CA PRO A 282 -25.64 -3.91 -8.19
C PRO A 282 -25.28 -4.92 -9.30
N GLY A 283 -24.00 -5.29 -9.34
CA GLY A 283 -23.46 -6.37 -10.16
C GLY A 283 -23.17 -7.63 -9.35
N ARG A 284 -22.10 -8.34 -9.72
CA ARG A 284 -21.63 -9.56 -9.03
C ARG A 284 -21.35 -9.28 -7.55
N GLU A 285 -21.79 -10.14 -6.66
CA GLU A 285 -21.65 -10.01 -5.20
C GLU A 285 -22.17 -8.67 -4.65
N ALA A 286 -23.15 -8.08 -5.33
CA ALA A 286 -23.71 -6.77 -5.05
C ALA A 286 -22.72 -5.58 -5.16
N TYR A 287 -21.54 -5.78 -5.73
CA TYR A 287 -20.62 -4.68 -6.03
C TYR A 287 -21.14 -3.86 -7.22
N PRO A 288 -20.88 -2.54 -7.25
CA PRO A 288 -21.18 -1.72 -8.41
C PRO A 288 -20.31 -2.10 -9.60
N GLY A 289 -20.79 -1.86 -10.82
CA GLY A 289 -20.08 -2.24 -12.05
C GLY A 289 -18.70 -1.60 -12.23
N ASP A 290 -18.43 -0.49 -11.54
CA ASP A 290 -17.20 0.27 -11.59
C ASP A 290 -16.21 -0.04 -10.44
N VAL A 291 -16.41 -1.11 -9.67
CA VAL A 291 -15.48 -1.48 -8.59
C VAL A 291 -14.09 -1.86 -9.12
N PHE A 292 -13.99 -2.39 -10.34
CA PHE A 292 -12.69 -2.58 -11.00
C PHE A 292 -12.00 -1.22 -11.21
N TYR A 293 -12.72 -0.24 -11.69
CA TYR A 293 -12.20 1.11 -11.92
C TYR A 293 -11.81 1.81 -10.61
N LEU A 294 -12.51 1.54 -9.51
CA LEU A 294 -12.12 2.01 -8.17
C LEU A 294 -10.66 1.64 -7.84
N HIS A 295 -10.30 0.37 -7.96
CA HIS A 295 -8.97 -0.11 -7.64
C HIS A 295 -7.95 0.19 -8.74
N SER A 296 -8.33 0.13 -10.02
CA SER A 296 -7.41 0.40 -11.12
C SER A 296 -6.95 1.85 -11.14
N ARG A 297 -7.86 2.83 -10.98
CA ARG A 297 -7.46 4.24 -10.95
C ARG A 297 -6.61 4.61 -9.73
N LEU A 298 -6.76 3.88 -8.60
CA LEU A 298 -5.91 4.01 -7.43
C LEU A 298 -4.52 3.42 -7.69
N LEU A 299 -4.47 2.16 -8.09
CA LEU A 299 -3.22 1.39 -8.20
C LEU A 299 -2.37 1.82 -9.40
N GLU A 300 -2.97 2.32 -10.49
CA GLU A 300 -2.21 2.87 -11.62
C GLU A 300 -1.42 4.14 -11.26
N ARG A 301 -1.76 4.81 -10.17
CA ARG A 301 -1.00 5.96 -9.64
C ARG A 301 0.35 5.53 -9.05
N ALA A 302 0.50 4.27 -8.64
CA ALA A 302 1.78 3.70 -8.28
C ALA A 302 2.60 3.44 -9.54
N ALA A 303 3.73 4.12 -9.66
CA ALA A 303 4.60 4.06 -10.82
C ALA A 303 6.00 4.57 -10.48
N ARG A 304 6.98 4.23 -11.33
CA ARG A 304 8.25 4.92 -11.38
C ARG A 304 8.18 5.96 -12.50
N VAL A 305 8.48 7.20 -12.18
CA VAL A 305 8.49 8.31 -13.13
C VAL A 305 9.91 8.70 -13.52
N ASN A 306 10.08 9.16 -14.77
CA ASN A 306 11.37 9.56 -15.30
C ASN A 306 11.77 10.98 -14.88
N ALA A 307 13.02 11.36 -15.14
CA ALA A 307 13.55 12.66 -14.76
C ALA A 307 12.85 13.83 -15.48
N ASP A 308 12.47 13.66 -16.75
CA ASP A 308 11.76 14.70 -17.51
C ASP A 308 10.41 15.04 -16.87
N TYR A 309 9.69 14.02 -16.38
CA TYR A 309 8.43 14.23 -15.65
C TYR A 309 8.66 15.02 -14.35
N VAL A 310 9.67 14.64 -13.57
CA VAL A 310 10.01 15.30 -12.30
C VAL A 310 10.43 16.74 -12.54
N GLU A 311 11.29 17.00 -13.53
CA GLU A 311 11.72 18.35 -13.89
C GLU A 311 10.53 19.21 -14.32
N GLN A 312 9.64 18.67 -15.14
CA GLN A 312 8.44 19.39 -15.57
C GLN A 312 7.49 19.68 -14.40
N PHE A 313 7.26 18.70 -13.52
CA PHE A 313 6.36 18.84 -12.37
C PHE A 313 6.87 19.86 -11.37
N THR A 314 8.18 19.89 -11.11
CA THR A 314 8.82 20.81 -10.17
C THR A 314 9.17 22.17 -10.80
N GLY A 315 8.78 22.42 -12.04
CA GLY A 315 9.10 23.68 -12.73
C GLY A 315 10.61 23.90 -12.95
N GLY A 316 11.40 22.80 -12.99
CA GLY A 316 12.86 22.84 -13.19
C GLY A 316 13.69 22.94 -11.90
N GLU A 317 13.04 22.86 -10.73
CA GLU A 317 13.76 22.86 -9.44
C GLU A 317 14.54 21.58 -9.20
N VAL A 318 13.98 20.43 -9.60
CA VAL A 318 14.62 19.11 -9.48
C VAL A 318 14.99 18.59 -10.86
N LYS A 319 16.28 18.28 -11.07
CA LYS A 319 16.81 17.79 -12.36
C LYS A 319 17.51 16.45 -12.19
N ASP A 320 17.48 15.66 -13.26
CA ASP A 320 18.17 14.37 -13.35
C ASP A 320 17.80 13.38 -12.25
N GLN A 321 16.62 13.52 -11.64
CA GLN A 321 16.12 12.62 -10.59
C GLN A 321 14.84 11.92 -11.04
N THR A 322 14.77 10.63 -10.76
CA THR A 322 13.58 9.81 -10.95
C THR A 322 12.85 9.65 -9.62
N GLY A 323 11.53 9.57 -9.66
CA GLY A 323 10.74 9.31 -8.47
C GLY A 323 9.95 8.01 -8.57
N SER A 324 9.55 7.43 -7.44
CA SER A 324 8.71 6.26 -7.47
C SER A 324 7.67 6.23 -6.34
N LEU A 325 6.54 5.61 -6.63
CA LEU A 325 5.54 5.20 -5.64
C LEU A 325 5.29 3.70 -5.81
N THR A 326 5.77 2.91 -4.87
CA THR A 326 5.57 1.46 -4.82
C THR A 326 4.33 1.14 -4.00
N ALA A 327 3.43 0.30 -4.50
CA ALA A 327 2.21 -0.04 -3.79
C ALA A 327 2.18 -1.52 -3.36
N LEU A 328 1.84 -1.75 -2.09
CA LEU A 328 1.53 -3.06 -1.53
C LEU A 328 0.06 -3.09 -1.09
N PRO A 329 -0.87 -3.32 -2.04
CA PRO A 329 -2.26 -3.56 -1.66
C PRO A 329 -2.40 -4.89 -0.93
N VAL A 330 -3.25 -4.91 0.09
CA VAL A 330 -3.63 -6.11 0.83
C VAL A 330 -5.06 -6.47 0.46
N ILE A 331 -5.27 -7.76 0.17
CA ILE A 331 -6.60 -8.33 -0.08
C ILE A 331 -6.82 -9.50 0.86
N GLU A 332 -8.00 -9.55 1.46
CA GLU A 332 -8.45 -10.65 2.30
C GLU A 332 -9.27 -11.66 1.47
N THR A 333 -8.88 -12.94 1.54
CA THR A 333 -9.63 -14.06 0.98
C THR A 333 -10.45 -14.77 2.07
N GLN A 334 -11.40 -15.58 1.66
CA GLN A 334 -12.14 -16.49 2.52
C GLN A 334 -11.87 -17.92 2.08
N ALA A 335 -11.32 -18.75 2.97
CA ALA A 335 -10.96 -20.14 2.71
C ALA A 335 -10.06 -20.30 1.46
N GLY A 336 -9.13 -19.36 1.24
CA GLY A 336 -8.20 -19.38 0.11
C GLY A 336 -8.83 -19.08 -1.26
N ASP A 337 -10.09 -18.66 -1.34
CA ASP A 337 -10.78 -18.41 -2.61
C ASP A 337 -10.26 -17.14 -3.30
N VAL A 338 -9.34 -17.32 -4.24
CA VAL A 338 -8.82 -16.26 -5.12
C VAL A 338 -9.71 -15.99 -6.32
N SER A 339 -10.75 -16.81 -6.55
CA SER A 339 -11.69 -16.65 -7.67
C SER A 339 -12.84 -15.69 -7.37
N ALA A 340 -12.95 -15.23 -6.13
CA ALA A 340 -13.90 -14.20 -5.71
C ALA A 340 -13.69 -12.90 -6.52
N PHE A 341 -14.71 -12.05 -6.53
CA PHE A 341 -14.76 -10.92 -7.48
C PHE A 341 -13.65 -9.88 -7.21
N VAL A 342 -13.48 -9.43 -5.98
CA VAL A 342 -12.46 -8.41 -5.65
C VAL A 342 -11.04 -8.95 -5.78
N PRO A 343 -10.67 -10.14 -5.25
CA PRO A 343 -9.36 -10.75 -5.48
C PRO A 343 -8.97 -10.84 -6.96
N THR A 344 -9.85 -11.37 -7.80
CA THR A 344 -9.62 -11.52 -9.25
C THR A 344 -9.32 -10.18 -9.92
N ASN A 345 -10.07 -9.13 -9.57
CA ASN A 345 -9.86 -7.79 -10.11
C ASN A 345 -8.48 -7.25 -9.72
N VAL A 346 -8.11 -7.33 -8.45
CA VAL A 346 -6.83 -6.76 -7.97
C VAL A 346 -5.62 -7.54 -8.49
N ILE A 347 -5.70 -8.88 -8.58
CA ILE A 347 -4.66 -9.71 -9.20
C ILE A 347 -4.41 -9.27 -10.66
N SER A 348 -5.46 -8.89 -11.39
CA SER A 348 -5.31 -8.46 -12.78
C SER A 348 -4.68 -7.06 -12.94
N ILE A 349 -4.86 -6.19 -11.94
CA ILE A 349 -4.33 -4.82 -11.93
C ILE A 349 -2.86 -4.79 -11.50
N THR A 350 -2.46 -5.68 -10.60
CA THR A 350 -1.13 -5.68 -9.98
C THR A 350 -0.06 -6.36 -10.83
N ASP A 351 1.20 -6.08 -10.53
CA ASP A 351 2.37 -6.61 -11.23
C ASP A 351 2.88 -7.93 -10.62
N GLY A 352 2.05 -8.58 -9.83
CA GLY A 352 2.32 -9.84 -9.16
C GLY A 352 1.59 -9.94 -7.84
N GLN A 353 1.79 -11.07 -7.15
CA GLN A 353 1.16 -11.34 -5.86
C GLN A 353 2.04 -12.19 -4.95
N ILE A 354 1.99 -11.88 -3.67
CA ILE A 354 2.48 -12.69 -2.55
C ILE A 354 1.27 -13.39 -1.95
N PHE A 355 1.17 -14.70 -2.16
CA PHE A 355 0.05 -15.52 -1.70
C PHE A 355 0.38 -16.20 -0.37
N LEU A 356 -0.41 -15.91 0.67
CA LEU A 356 -0.24 -16.47 2.00
C LEU A 356 -1.31 -17.52 2.28
N GLU A 357 -0.87 -18.69 2.70
CA GLU A 357 -1.74 -19.85 2.98
C GLU A 357 -1.92 -20.07 4.47
N ALA A 358 -3.17 -20.33 4.88
CA ALA A 358 -3.51 -20.63 6.26
C ALA A 358 -2.88 -21.96 6.75
N ASP A 359 -2.81 -22.97 5.90
CA ASP A 359 -2.23 -24.28 6.24
C ASP A 359 -0.74 -24.16 6.54
N MET A 360 0.01 -23.39 5.74
CA MET A 360 1.43 -23.12 5.98
C MET A 360 1.62 -22.33 7.29
N PHE A 361 0.77 -21.33 7.53
CA PHE A 361 0.82 -20.55 8.75
C PHE A 361 0.59 -21.39 10.01
N ASN A 362 -0.41 -22.29 9.95
CA ASN A 362 -0.75 -23.21 11.04
C ASN A 362 0.33 -24.28 11.23
N ALA A 363 1.01 -24.70 10.16
CA ALA A 363 2.17 -25.60 10.22
C ALA A 363 3.45 -24.91 10.74
N GLY A 364 3.39 -23.61 11.10
CA GLY A 364 4.53 -22.89 11.64
C GLY A 364 5.50 -22.33 10.60
N VAL A 365 5.19 -22.40 9.32
CA VAL A 365 5.98 -21.76 8.25
C VAL A 365 5.60 -20.28 8.20
N ARG A 366 6.51 -19.41 8.62
CA ARG A 366 6.28 -17.95 8.70
C ARG A 366 7.48 -17.17 8.16
N PRO A 367 7.30 -16.31 7.12
CA PRO A 367 6.03 -16.00 6.46
C PRO A 367 5.41 -17.20 5.74
N ALA A 368 4.08 -17.27 5.76
CA ALA A 368 3.31 -18.39 5.19
C ALA A 368 3.16 -18.27 3.66
N MET A 369 4.20 -17.85 2.98
CA MET A 369 4.20 -17.55 1.56
C MET A 369 4.27 -18.83 0.73
N ASN A 370 3.30 -19.06 -0.12
CA ASN A 370 3.37 -20.10 -1.13
C ASN A 370 4.20 -19.65 -2.33
N ALA A 371 5.46 -20.07 -2.40
CA ALA A 371 6.38 -19.72 -3.48
C ALA A 371 5.97 -20.26 -4.87
N GLY A 372 5.07 -21.26 -4.93
CA GLY A 372 4.61 -21.86 -6.19
C GLY A 372 3.61 -21.00 -6.95
N ILE A 373 2.78 -20.26 -6.23
CA ILE A 373 1.72 -19.41 -6.80
C ILE A 373 1.97 -17.92 -6.57
N SER A 374 3.00 -17.57 -5.82
CA SER A 374 3.46 -16.18 -5.66
C SER A 374 4.36 -15.81 -6.84
N VAL A 375 4.12 -14.65 -7.43
CA VAL A 375 4.78 -14.21 -8.67
C VAL A 375 5.10 -12.72 -8.58
N SER A 376 6.33 -12.34 -8.97
CA SER A 376 6.68 -10.96 -9.32
C SER A 376 6.91 -10.88 -10.83
N ARG A 377 6.17 -10.01 -11.52
CA ARG A 377 6.33 -9.80 -12.97
C ARG A 377 7.58 -8.98 -13.31
N VAL A 378 8.12 -8.24 -12.34
CA VAL A 378 9.39 -7.52 -12.48
C VAL A 378 10.57 -8.47 -12.28
N GLY A 379 10.48 -9.35 -11.29
CA GLY A 379 11.44 -10.41 -11.05
C GLY A 379 12.87 -9.91 -10.81
N GLY A 380 13.85 -10.59 -11.40
CA GLY A 380 15.27 -10.32 -11.17
C GLY A 380 15.79 -8.93 -11.58
N ALA A 381 14.99 -8.10 -12.28
CA ALA A 381 15.34 -6.71 -12.53
C ALA A 381 15.27 -5.86 -11.24
N ALA A 382 14.45 -6.27 -10.28
CA ALA A 382 14.27 -5.63 -8.97
C ALA A 382 15.09 -6.30 -7.86
N GLN A 383 16.15 -7.03 -8.18
CA GLN A 383 17.04 -7.64 -7.19
C GLN A 383 18.43 -7.02 -7.23
N THR A 384 19.07 -6.93 -6.06
CA THR A 384 20.51 -6.67 -5.97
C THR A 384 21.28 -7.81 -6.61
N LYS A 385 22.52 -7.56 -7.05
CA LYS A 385 23.32 -8.59 -7.75
C LYS A 385 23.55 -9.82 -6.90
N ILE A 386 23.81 -9.66 -5.60
CA ILE A 386 24.02 -10.78 -4.68
C ILE A 386 22.76 -11.62 -4.53
N ILE A 387 21.61 -11.01 -4.26
CA ILE A 387 20.35 -11.74 -4.10
C ILE A 387 19.97 -12.44 -5.41
N LYS A 388 20.07 -11.76 -6.55
CA LYS A 388 19.81 -12.34 -7.87
C LYS A 388 20.65 -13.57 -8.16
N LYS A 389 21.93 -13.54 -7.80
CA LYS A 389 22.85 -14.67 -8.01
C LYS A 389 22.51 -15.86 -7.11
N LEU A 390 22.18 -15.60 -5.84
CA LEU A 390 22.03 -16.65 -4.83
C LEU A 390 20.62 -17.20 -4.72
N SER A 391 19.59 -16.46 -5.14
CA SER A 391 18.19 -16.89 -5.02
C SER A 391 17.78 -18.02 -5.97
N GLY A 392 18.46 -18.18 -7.11
CA GLY A 392 18.12 -19.20 -8.11
C GLY A 392 18.17 -20.62 -7.55
N GLY A 393 19.20 -20.97 -6.80
CA GLY A 393 19.35 -22.28 -6.14
C GLY A 393 18.24 -22.56 -5.11
N ILE A 394 17.90 -21.55 -4.32
CA ILE A 394 16.85 -21.64 -3.29
C ILE A 394 15.48 -21.94 -3.91
N ARG A 395 15.10 -21.19 -4.96
CA ARG A 395 13.82 -21.43 -5.65
C ARG A 395 13.73 -22.84 -6.20
N THR A 396 14.80 -23.34 -6.81
CA THR A 396 14.86 -24.69 -7.35
C THR A 396 14.74 -25.75 -6.25
N ALA A 397 15.46 -25.57 -5.15
CA ALA A 397 15.42 -26.50 -4.01
C ALA A 397 14.02 -26.59 -3.38
N LEU A 398 13.35 -25.45 -3.18
CA LEU A 398 12.00 -25.42 -2.63
C LEU A 398 10.95 -25.99 -3.58
N ALA A 399 11.08 -25.77 -4.90
CA ALA A 399 10.20 -26.38 -5.89
C ALA A 399 10.32 -27.91 -5.90
N GLN A 400 11.55 -28.43 -5.94
CA GLN A 400 11.84 -29.87 -5.88
C GLN A 400 11.34 -30.49 -4.57
N TYR A 401 11.59 -29.84 -3.43
CA TYR A 401 11.12 -30.30 -2.14
C TYR A 401 9.61 -30.48 -2.11
N ARG A 402 8.83 -29.52 -2.63
CA ARG A 402 7.37 -29.60 -2.66
C ARG A 402 6.86 -30.76 -3.51
N GLU A 403 7.44 -30.96 -4.68
CA GLU A 403 7.10 -32.10 -5.54
C GLU A 403 7.39 -33.43 -4.85
N LEU A 404 8.57 -33.58 -4.27
CA LEU A 404 9.02 -34.80 -3.63
C LEU A 404 8.31 -35.07 -2.30
N ALA A 405 8.03 -34.06 -1.49
CA ALA A 405 7.33 -34.20 -0.22
C ALA A 405 5.91 -34.77 -0.37
N ALA A 406 5.22 -34.40 -1.47
CA ALA A 406 3.91 -34.99 -1.77
C ALA A 406 3.98 -36.48 -2.06
N PHE A 407 5.06 -36.97 -2.65
CA PHE A 407 5.26 -38.40 -2.97
C PHE A 407 5.87 -39.19 -1.79
N SER A 408 6.67 -38.54 -0.93
CA SER A 408 7.35 -39.21 0.19
C SER A 408 6.40 -39.85 1.20
N GLN A 409 5.17 -39.32 1.29
CA GLN A 409 4.12 -39.90 2.15
C GLN A 409 3.63 -41.28 1.67
N PHE A 410 3.87 -41.65 0.43
CA PHE A 410 3.37 -42.87 -0.20
C PHE A 410 4.48 -43.87 -0.58
N ALA A 411 5.75 -43.48 -0.52
CA ALA A 411 6.86 -44.32 -0.95
C ALA A 411 7.67 -44.84 0.23
N SER A 412 7.66 -46.16 0.44
CA SER A 412 8.41 -46.83 1.52
C SER A 412 9.93 -46.87 1.25
N ASP A 413 10.37 -46.78 -0.01
CA ASP A 413 11.78 -46.89 -0.40
C ASP A 413 12.16 -45.73 -1.37
N LEU A 414 12.69 -44.66 -0.80
CA LEU A 414 13.28 -43.58 -1.56
C LEU A 414 14.78 -43.86 -1.79
N ASP A 415 15.30 -43.56 -2.98
CA ASP A 415 16.73 -43.65 -3.26
C ASP A 415 17.51 -42.56 -2.49
N GLU A 416 18.83 -42.73 -2.35
CA GLU A 416 19.68 -41.82 -1.58
C GLU A 416 19.69 -40.40 -2.13
N ALA A 417 19.59 -40.23 -3.47
CA ALA A 417 19.59 -38.93 -4.11
C ALA A 417 18.29 -38.16 -3.78
N THR A 418 17.14 -38.82 -3.84
CA THR A 418 15.84 -38.23 -3.48
C THR A 418 15.78 -37.90 -1.98
N LYS A 419 16.34 -38.76 -1.09
CA LYS A 419 16.46 -38.43 0.34
C LYS A 419 17.31 -37.17 0.56
N ALA A 420 18.47 -37.06 -0.12
CA ALA A 420 19.33 -35.89 0.01
C ALA A 420 18.65 -34.59 -0.48
N GLN A 421 17.82 -34.68 -1.52
CA GLN A 421 17.04 -33.54 -2.00
C GLN A 421 15.94 -33.12 -1.00
N LEU A 422 15.24 -34.09 -0.41
CA LEU A 422 14.25 -33.83 0.63
C LEU A 422 14.88 -33.18 1.86
N ASP A 423 15.98 -33.75 2.35
CA ASP A 423 16.73 -33.23 3.48
C ASP A 423 17.23 -31.80 3.24
N HIS A 424 17.73 -31.51 2.04
CA HIS A 424 18.17 -30.17 1.67
C HIS A 424 16.99 -29.20 1.61
N GLY A 425 15.88 -29.59 0.98
CA GLY A 425 14.68 -28.77 0.85
C GLY A 425 14.01 -28.47 2.19
N GLU A 426 14.02 -29.41 3.13
CA GLU A 426 13.53 -29.22 4.48
C GLU A 426 14.37 -28.16 5.22
N ARG A 427 15.71 -28.26 5.18
CA ARG A 427 16.60 -27.27 5.79
C ARG A 427 16.46 -25.90 5.17
N VAL A 428 16.33 -25.81 3.84
CA VAL A 428 16.05 -24.55 3.16
C VAL A 428 14.70 -23.97 3.57
N THR A 429 13.68 -24.81 3.71
CA THR A 429 12.35 -24.35 4.19
C THR A 429 12.44 -23.78 5.59
N GLU A 430 13.19 -24.45 6.49
CA GLU A 430 13.39 -23.96 7.85
C GLU A 430 14.17 -22.66 7.87
N LEU A 431 15.25 -22.56 7.06
CA LEU A 431 16.04 -21.34 6.92
C LEU A 431 15.19 -20.14 6.41
N MET A 432 14.19 -20.37 5.54
CA MET A 432 13.33 -19.31 5.03
C MET A 432 12.35 -18.75 6.07
N LYS A 433 12.15 -19.43 7.19
CA LYS A 433 11.37 -18.90 8.29
C LYS A 433 12.06 -17.67 8.90
N GLN A 434 11.26 -16.72 9.32
CA GLN A 434 11.76 -15.47 9.90
C GLN A 434 10.78 -14.94 10.93
N LYS A 435 11.31 -14.40 12.02
CA LYS A 435 10.50 -13.78 13.08
C LYS A 435 9.88 -12.48 12.56
N GLN A 436 8.69 -12.15 13.06
CA GLN A 436 8.04 -10.86 12.78
C GLN A 436 8.86 -9.71 13.36
N TYR A 437 8.83 -8.58 12.67
CA TYR A 437 9.50 -7.34 13.07
C TYR A 437 11.03 -7.48 13.24
N ALA A 438 11.59 -8.36 12.44
CA ALA A 438 13.03 -8.62 12.41
C ALA A 438 13.52 -8.71 10.95
N PRO A 439 13.38 -7.64 10.16
CA PRO A 439 13.89 -7.64 8.80
C PRO A 439 15.40 -7.77 8.78
N GLN A 440 15.93 -8.45 7.76
CA GLN A 440 17.35 -8.67 7.55
C GLN A 440 17.90 -7.80 6.44
N SER A 441 19.16 -7.41 6.56
CA SER A 441 19.89 -6.70 5.52
C SER A 441 20.22 -7.60 4.32
N VAL A 442 20.51 -6.98 3.18
CA VAL A 442 20.95 -7.71 1.96
C VAL A 442 22.19 -8.58 2.24
N ALA A 443 23.11 -8.12 3.08
CA ALA A 443 24.31 -8.85 3.44
C ALA A 443 24.01 -10.10 4.28
N GLU A 444 23.15 -9.97 5.29
CA GLU A 444 22.69 -11.08 6.13
C GLU A 444 21.98 -12.14 5.30
N MET A 445 21.02 -11.72 4.46
CA MET A 445 20.36 -12.64 3.53
C MET A 445 21.36 -13.30 2.58
N GLY A 446 22.33 -12.55 2.06
CA GLY A 446 23.38 -13.08 1.18
C GLY A 446 24.19 -14.19 1.82
N VAL A 447 24.62 -14.03 3.07
CA VAL A 447 25.36 -15.06 3.82
C VAL A 447 24.54 -16.33 3.97
N LEU A 448 23.27 -16.20 4.36
CA LEU A 448 22.38 -17.35 4.58
C LEU A 448 22.05 -18.09 3.28
N LEU A 449 21.76 -17.37 2.21
CA LEU A 449 21.49 -17.95 0.89
C LEU A 449 22.74 -18.63 0.33
N TYR A 450 23.92 -18.07 0.54
CA TYR A 450 25.19 -18.67 0.16
C TYR A 450 25.45 -19.97 0.94
N ALA A 451 25.24 -19.96 2.25
CA ALA A 451 25.38 -21.15 3.09
C ALA A 451 24.44 -22.29 2.65
N ALA A 452 23.21 -21.95 2.25
CA ALA A 452 22.26 -22.93 1.74
C ALA A 452 22.69 -23.54 0.38
N ASN A 453 23.13 -22.69 -0.56
CA ASN A 453 23.52 -23.14 -1.90
C ASN A 453 24.79 -23.99 -1.90
N GLU A 454 25.78 -23.65 -1.07
CA GLU A 454 27.07 -24.35 -1.00
C GLU A 454 27.04 -25.59 -0.09
N GLY A 455 25.86 -25.93 0.45
CA GLY A 455 25.64 -27.15 1.20
C GLY A 455 26.15 -27.13 2.64
N TYR A 456 26.48 -25.98 3.20
CA TYR A 456 26.90 -25.84 4.60
C TYR A 456 25.81 -26.20 5.62
N LEU A 457 24.55 -26.25 5.19
CA LEU A 457 23.42 -26.66 6.03
C LEU A 457 23.33 -28.17 6.27
N LYS A 458 24.06 -29.00 5.52
CA LYS A 458 23.95 -30.47 5.61
C LYS A 458 24.30 -31.03 6.99
N ALA A 459 25.22 -30.36 7.69
CA ALA A 459 25.65 -30.76 9.03
C ALA A 459 24.78 -30.19 10.15
N VAL A 460 23.81 -29.35 9.82
CA VAL A 460 22.93 -28.67 10.79
C VAL A 460 21.66 -29.47 10.98
N GLU A 461 21.30 -29.80 12.23
CA GLU A 461 20.01 -30.39 12.56
C GLU A 461 18.88 -29.37 12.30
N VAL A 462 17.74 -29.83 11.79
CA VAL A 462 16.61 -28.97 11.39
C VAL A 462 16.13 -28.12 12.56
N GLU A 463 16.05 -28.70 13.76
CA GLU A 463 15.62 -28.03 15.00
C GLU A 463 16.59 -26.94 15.47
N LYS A 464 17.86 -27.02 15.06
CA LYS A 464 18.92 -26.05 15.42
C LYS A 464 19.12 -24.97 14.37
N MET A 465 18.36 -24.97 13.28
CA MET A 465 18.55 -24.04 12.16
C MET A 465 18.47 -22.57 12.59
N ALA A 466 17.56 -22.22 13.48
CA ALA A 466 17.41 -20.84 13.98
C ALA A 466 18.61 -20.41 14.85
N ASP A 467 19.18 -21.31 15.64
CA ASP A 467 20.36 -21.05 16.47
C ASP A 467 21.61 -20.92 15.60
N PHE A 468 21.72 -21.78 14.58
CA PHE A 468 22.77 -21.68 13.56
C PHE A 468 22.74 -20.34 12.83
N GLU A 469 21.58 -19.91 12.35
CA GLU A 469 21.39 -18.62 11.69
C GLU A 469 21.84 -17.46 12.59
N ALA A 470 21.36 -17.43 13.83
CA ALA A 470 21.70 -16.36 14.77
C ALA A 470 23.21 -16.32 15.09
N ALA A 471 23.84 -17.47 15.30
CA ALA A 471 25.25 -17.58 15.60
C ALA A 471 26.13 -17.21 14.37
N LEU A 472 25.74 -17.68 13.18
CA LEU A 472 26.44 -17.34 11.94
C LEU A 472 26.41 -15.84 11.66
N LEU A 473 25.25 -15.21 11.75
CA LEU A 473 25.12 -13.76 11.53
C LEU A 473 25.92 -12.97 12.58
N SER A 474 25.87 -13.38 13.85
CA SER A 474 26.67 -12.75 14.91
C SER A 474 28.18 -12.86 14.62
N TYR A 475 28.65 -14.02 14.20
CA TYR A 475 30.03 -14.25 13.82
C TYR A 475 30.45 -13.37 12.63
N MET A 476 29.64 -13.34 11.57
CA MET A 476 29.94 -12.56 10.36
C MET A 476 29.97 -11.05 10.65
N HIS A 477 29.12 -10.55 11.52
CA HIS A 477 29.18 -9.16 11.96
C HIS A 477 30.42 -8.85 12.82
N ALA A 478 30.84 -9.78 13.66
CA ALA A 478 32.01 -9.60 14.52
C ALA A 478 33.34 -9.66 13.74
N GLU A 479 33.51 -10.67 12.90
CA GLU A 479 34.78 -10.97 12.24
C GLU A 479 34.89 -10.34 10.82
N HIS A 480 33.73 -10.14 10.15
CA HIS A 480 33.65 -9.64 8.78
C HIS A 480 32.75 -8.41 8.65
N GLY A 481 32.63 -7.59 9.70
CA GLY A 481 31.71 -6.46 9.75
C GLY A 481 31.87 -5.45 8.62
N ALA A 482 33.10 -5.15 8.19
CA ALA A 482 33.35 -4.26 7.06
C ALA A 482 32.79 -4.82 5.74
N LEU A 483 32.99 -6.12 5.46
CA LEU A 483 32.42 -6.79 4.29
C LEU A 483 30.88 -6.79 4.32
N MET A 484 30.30 -7.08 5.49
CA MET A 484 28.83 -7.04 5.67
C MET A 484 28.27 -5.65 5.39
N GLN A 485 28.94 -4.59 5.86
CA GLN A 485 28.53 -3.21 5.62
C GLN A 485 28.67 -2.80 4.15
N GLU A 486 29.74 -3.19 3.47
CA GLU A 486 29.90 -2.92 2.03
C GLU A 486 28.80 -3.57 1.20
N ILE A 487 28.50 -4.85 1.46
CA ILE A 487 27.44 -5.57 0.74
C ILE A 487 26.06 -4.99 1.06
N ALA A 488 25.80 -4.61 2.31
CA ALA A 488 24.55 -3.97 2.69
C ALA A 488 24.32 -2.66 1.92
N ASN A 489 25.39 -1.90 1.65
CA ASN A 489 25.30 -0.62 0.96
C ASN A 489 25.13 -0.75 -0.56
N ASP A 490 25.89 -1.67 -1.21
CA ASP A 490 25.94 -1.71 -2.68
C ASP A 490 25.24 -2.94 -3.31
N GLY A 491 24.96 -3.98 -2.52
CA GLY A 491 24.30 -5.21 -3.00
C GLY A 491 25.07 -5.95 -4.11
N ASN A 492 26.37 -5.63 -4.30
CA ASN A 492 27.18 -6.22 -5.35
C ASN A 492 27.69 -7.61 -4.96
N TRP A 493 27.99 -8.43 -5.98
CA TRP A 493 28.57 -9.76 -5.84
C TRP A 493 29.70 -9.96 -6.85
N ASN A 494 30.85 -10.46 -6.37
CA ASN A 494 32.00 -10.77 -7.17
C ASN A 494 32.82 -11.93 -6.54
N GLY A 495 33.86 -12.40 -7.23
CA GLY A 495 34.66 -13.52 -6.77
C GLY A 495 35.41 -13.29 -5.44
N ASP A 496 35.81 -12.06 -5.15
CA ASP A 496 36.48 -11.73 -3.89
C ASP A 496 35.53 -11.84 -2.70
N ARG A 497 34.26 -11.35 -2.85
CA ARG A 497 33.23 -11.47 -1.84
C ARG A 497 32.77 -12.90 -1.64
N GLU A 498 32.70 -13.68 -2.72
CA GLU A 498 32.42 -15.12 -2.66
C GLU A 498 33.54 -15.85 -1.87
N ALA A 499 34.80 -15.58 -2.16
CA ALA A 499 35.91 -16.14 -1.43
C ALA A 499 35.91 -15.75 0.06
N ALA A 500 35.54 -14.50 0.37
CA ALA A 500 35.45 -14.03 1.74
C ALA A 500 34.30 -14.70 2.50
N PHE A 501 33.12 -14.88 1.87
CA PHE A 501 31.99 -15.63 2.45
C PHE A 501 32.37 -17.08 2.71
N LYS A 502 33.03 -17.73 1.75
CA LYS A 502 33.54 -19.10 1.88
C LYS A 502 34.48 -19.24 3.07
N ALA A 503 35.48 -18.38 3.15
CA ALA A 503 36.48 -18.40 4.23
C ALA A 503 35.81 -18.16 5.61
N GLY A 504 34.88 -17.21 5.69
CA GLY A 504 34.15 -16.91 6.92
C GLY A 504 33.27 -18.09 7.38
N LEU A 505 32.54 -18.72 6.45
CA LEU A 505 31.70 -19.89 6.75
C LEU A 505 32.54 -21.11 7.16
N GLU A 506 33.64 -21.42 6.46
CA GLU A 506 34.55 -22.50 6.82
C GLU A 506 35.16 -22.30 8.20
N ALA A 507 35.60 -21.07 8.50
CA ALA A 507 36.09 -20.71 9.82
C ALA A 507 35.01 -20.88 10.91
N PHE A 508 33.81 -20.37 10.67
CA PHE A 508 32.70 -20.49 11.61
C PHE A 508 32.34 -21.95 11.91
N ILE A 509 32.17 -22.78 10.89
CA ILE A 509 31.82 -24.19 11.06
C ILE A 509 32.91 -24.99 11.78
N SER A 510 34.18 -24.59 11.63
CA SER A 510 35.31 -25.25 12.34
C SER A 510 35.27 -24.98 13.85
N THR A 511 34.52 -23.98 14.33
CA THR A 511 34.51 -23.61 15.75
C THR A 511 33.52 -24.42 16.60
N GLN A 512 32.50 -24.98 16.01
CA GLN A 512 31.47 -25.74 16.74
C GLN A 512 30.67 -26.72 15.85
N THR A 513 30.11 -27.73 16.48
CA THR A 513 29.23 -28.72 15.81
C THR A 513 27.76 -28.31 15.99
N TRP A 514 26.98 -28.44 14.94
CA TRP A 514 25.59 -28.02 14.87
C TRP A 514 24.61 -29.20 14.77
#